data_4f0cbc461370800fe40f2e904cd0f202
#
_entry.id   4f0cbc461370800fe40f2e904cd0f202
#
_cell.length_a   1.000
_cell.length_b   1.000
_cell.length_c   1.000
_cell.angle_alpha   90.00
_cell.angle_beta   90.00
_cell.angle_gamma   90.00
#
_symmetry.space_group_name_H-M   'P 1'
#
loop_
_entity.id
_entity.type
_entity.pdbx_description
1 polymer ?
#
loop_
_entity_poly.entity_id
_entity_poly.type
_entity_poly.pdbx_seq_one_letter_code
_entity_poly.pdbx_strand_id
1 'polypeptide(L)' 'YAVLGLEPGAPAAAVQARYRELMRENHPDTLMARGVPASLIKIADGRAAAINAAYEAILAEARR' A
#
# COMPACT_ATOMS: atom_id res chain seq x y z
N TYR A 1 -5.90 0.96 -8.79
CA TYR A 1 -5.71 2.40 -8.52
C TYR A 1 -6.54 2.88 -7.31
N ALA A 2 -7.76 2.42 -7.17
CA ALA A 2 -8.64 2.83 -6.07
C ALA A 2 -8.06 2.46 -4.69
N VAL A 3 -7.42 1.30 -4.58
CA VAL A 3 -6.79 0.84 -3.33
C VAL A 3 -5.67 1.80 -2.89
N LEU A 4 -4.98 2.40 -3.86
CA LEU A 4 -3.92 3.38 -3.58
C LEU A 4 -4.46 4.80 -3.44
N GLY A 5 -5.76 5.00 -3.64
CA GLY A 5 -6.37 6.33 -3.60
C GLY A 5 -6.01 7.19 -4.80
N LEU A 6 -5.68 6.57 -5.92
CA LEU A 6 -5.32 7.26 -7.15
C LEU A 6 -6.36 7.02 -8.23
N GLU A 7 -6.41 7.93 -9.21
CA GLU A 7 -7.28 7.77 -10.36
C GLU A 7 -6.63 6.84 -11.39
N PRO A 8 -7.44 6.10 -12.18
CA PRO A 8 -6.91 5.30 -13.27
C PRO A 8 -6.06 6.13 -14.22
N GLY A 9 -4.93 5.58 -14.64
CA GLY A 9 -4.01 6.29 -15.52
C GLY A 9 -3.02 7.22 -14.84
N ALA A 10 -2.94 7.18 -13.49
CA ALA A 10 -1.97 7.99 -12.76
C ALA A 10 -0.53 7.66 -13.22
N PRO A 11 0.38 8.68 -13.24
CA PRO A 11 1.77 8.45 -13.63
C PRO A 11 2.48 7.44 -12.73
N ALA A 12 3.44 6.70 -13.30
CA ALA A 12 4.20 5.70 -12.55
C ALA A 12 4.86 6.28 -11.31
N ALA A 13 5.38 7.51 -11.39
CA ALA A 13 6.01 8.17 -10.25
C ALA A 13 5.02 8.40 -9.11
N ALA A 14 3.78 8.79 -9.43
CA ALA A 14 2.72 8.99 -8.44
C ALA A 14 2.31 7.66 -7.79
N VAL A 15 2.22 6.60 -8.58
CA VAL A 15 1.90 5.26 -8.10
C VAL A 15 2.96 4.77 -7.12
N GLN A 16 4.24 4.91 -7.47
CA GLN A 16 5.35 4.51 -6.61
C GLN A 16 5.39 5.29 -5.30
N ALA A 17 5.20 6.60 -5.38
CA ALA A 17 5.21 7.46 -4.20
C ALA A 17 4.09 7.09 -3.24
N ARG A 18 2.89 6.87 -3.77
CA ARG A 18 1.73 6.50 -2.96
C ARG A 18 1.89 5.11 -2.35
N TYR A 19 2.44 4.17 -3.11
CA TYR A 19 2.71 2.83 -2.63
C TYR A 19 3.67 2.85 -1.42
N ARG A 20 4.76 3.58 -1.53
CA ARG A 20 5.74 3.71 -0.45
C ARG A 20 5.13 4.34 0.80
N GLU A 21 4.31 5.38 0.60
CA GLU A 21 3.64 6.06 1.69
C GLU A 21 2.69 5.13 2.43
N LEU A 22 1.84 4.39 1.70
CA LEU A 22 0.90 3.46 2.29
C LEU A 22 1.59 2.29 2.97
N MET A 23 2.65 1.75 2.39
CA MET A 23 3.41 0.67 3.01
C MET A 23 4.08 1.13 4.29
N ARG A 24 4.58 2.35 4.33
CA ARG A 24 5.16 2.93 5.55
C ARG A 24 4.12 3.08 6.65
N GLU A 25 2.92 3.55 6.31
CA GLU A 25 1.84 3.74 7.26
C GLU A 25 1.31 2.42 7.84
N ASN A 26 1.37 1.35 7.06
CA ASN A 26 0.83 0.05 7.44
C ASN A 26 1.89 -0.98 7.81
N HIS A 27 3.17 -0.58 7.89
CA HIS A 27 4.24 -1.50 8.24
C HIS A 27 4.15 -1.92 9.71
N PRO A 28 4.22 -3.23 10.03
CA PRO A 28 4.09 -3.71 11.41
C PRO A 28 5.05 -3.04 12.39
N ASP A 29 6.31 -2.86 11.99
CA ASP A 29 7.33 -2.23 12.86
C ASP A 29 6.96 -0.79 13.22
N THR A 30 6.45 -0.04 12.24
CA THR A 30 6.00 1.34 12.45
C THR A 30 4.82 1.37 13.43
N LEU A 31 3.87 0.46 13.26
CA LEU A 31 2.69 0.39 14.11
C LEU A 31 3.03 -0.04 15.53
N MET A 32 3.95 -0.99 15.68
CA MET A 32 4.45 -1.41 16.99
C MET A 32 5.14 -0.26 17.72
N ALA A 33 5.94 0.52 17.01
CA ALA A 33 6.63 1.68 17.57
C ALA A 33 5.66 2.75 18.06
N ARG A 34 4.47 2.82 17.45
CA ARG A 34 3.41 3.75 17.86
C ARG A 34 2.52 3.21 18.97
N GLY A 35 2.76 1.99 19.43
CA GLY A 35 1.97 1.36 20.48
C GLY A 35 0.63 0.80 20.01
N VAL A 36 0.47 0.53 18.73
CA VAL A 36 -0.77 -0.03 18.18
C VAL A 36 -0.94 -1.48 18.66
N PRO A 37 -2.15 -1.87 19.14
CA PRO A 37 -2.41 -3.24 19.59
C PRO A 37 -2.22 -4.27 18.48
N ALA A 38 -1.80 -5.47 18.84
CA ALA A 38 -1.53 -6.56 17.88
C ALA A 38 -2.73 -6.90 16.99
N SER A 39 -3.94 -6.81 17.51
CA SER A 39 -5.17 -7.06 16.74
C SER A 39 -5.33 -6.07 15.59
N LEU A 40 -4.96 -4.80 15.81
CA LEU A 40 -5.02 -3.78 14.77
C LEU A 40 -3.86 -3.89 13.79
N ILE A 41 -2.70 -4.38 14.24
CA ILE A 41 -1.56 -4.65 13.37
C ILE A 41 -1.92 -5.73 12.36
N LYS A 42 -2.68 -6.74 12.77
CA LYS A 42 -3.17 -7.79 11.87
C LYS A 42 -4.03 -7.23 10.74
N ILE A 43 -4.89 -6.27 11.07
CA ILE A 43 -5.74 -5.59 10.08
C ILE A 43 -4.87 -4.80 9.09
N ALA A 44 -3.88 -4.07 9.60
CA ALA A 44 -2.95 -3.30 8.78
C ALA A 44 -2.13 -4.20 7.87
N ASP A 45 -1.74 -5.38 8.33
CA ASP A 45 -1.02 -6.37 7.54
C ASP A 45 -1.87 -6.84 6.35
N GLY A 46 -3.16 -7.07 6.56
CA GLY A 46 -4.11 -7.37 5.49
C GLY A 46 -4.23 -6.24 4.48
N ARG A 47 -4.22 -4.99 4.95
CA ARG A 47 -4.23 -3.82 4.07
C ARG A 47 -2.95 -3.74 3.25
N ALA A 48 -1.80 -4.00 3.86
CA ALA A 48 -0.51 -4.00 3.17
C ALA A 48 -0.50 -5.04 2.04
N ALA A 49 -1.06 -6.22 2.28
CA ALA A 49 -1.17 -7.26 1.25
C ALA A 49 -2.04 -6.80 0.08
N ALA A 50 -3.17 -6.14 0.35
CA ALA A 50 -4.05 -5.60 -0.68
C ALA A 50 -3.37 -4.49 -1.49
N ILE A 51 -2.64 -3.61 -0.82
CA ILE A 51 -1.88 -2.53 -1.45
C ILE A 51 -0.82 -3.10 -2.38
N ASN A 52 -0.11 -4.11 -1.91
CA ASN A 52 0.94 -4.77 -2.69
C ASN A 52 0.36 -5.45 -3.95
N ALA A 53 -0.77 -6.14 -3.81
CA ALA A 53 -1.44 -6.78 -4.93
C ALA A 53 -1.91 -5.75 -5.97
N ALA A 54 -2.47 -4.63 -5.52
CA ALA A 54 -2.90 -3.54 -6.40
C ALA A 54 -1.71 -2.92 -7.14
N TYR A 55 -0.61 -2.71 -6.45
CA TYR A 55 0.61 -2.16 -7.04
C TYR A 55 1.17 -3.08 -8.12
N GLU A 56 1.24 -4.38 -7.85
CA GLU A 56 1.70 -5.36 -8.83
C GLU A 56 0.80 -5.42 -10.07
N ALA A 57 -0.52 -5.32 -9.87
CA ALA A 57 -1.48 -5.30 -10.97
C ALA A 57 -1.27 -4.07 -11.87
N ILE A 58 -1.02 -2.92 -11.27
CA ILE A 58 -0.74 -1.67 -11.99
C ILE A 58 0.56 -1.80 -12.81
N LEU A 59 1.60 -2.36 -12.19
CA LEU A 59 2.87 -2.59 -12.89
C LEU A 59 2.72 -3.55 -14.06
N ALA A 60 1.96 -4.62 -13.89
CA ALA A 60 1.70 -5.58 -14.94
C ALA A 60 0.95 -4.94 -16.12
N GLU A 61 -0.02 -4.10 -15.83
CA GLU A 61 -0.77 -3.35 -16.84
C GLU A 61 0.13 -2.37 -17.60
N ALA A 62 1.01 -1.68 -16.88
CA ALA A 62 1.94 -0.72 -17.49
C ALA A 62 2.97 -1.38 -18.41
N ARG A 63 3.24 -2.66 -18.24
CA ARG A 63 4.20 -3.41 -19.06
C ARG A 63 3.62 -3.95 -20.37
N ARG A 64 2.33 -3.85 -20.57
CA ARG A 64 1.65 -4.33 -21.79
C ARG A 64 1.87 -3.45 -23.00
#